data_40addef03c4e4da7b7bc01852e9d77d0
#
_entry.id   40addef03c4e4da7b7bc01852e9d77d0
#
_cell.length_a   1.000
_cell.length_b   1.000
_cell.length_c   1.000
_cell.angle_alpha   90.00
_cell.angle_beta   90.00
_cell.angle_gamma   90.00
#
_symmetry.space_group_name_H-M   'P 1'
#
loop_
_entity.id
_entity.type
_entity.pdbx_description
1 polymer ?
#
loop_
_entity_poly.entity_id
_entity_poly.type
_entity_poly.pdbx_seq_one_letter_code
_entity_poly.pdbx_strand_id
1 'polypeptide(L)'
;MEHISPTIHKVSQIITRKFIKYYHSLLSISLQFTKRGKIQIELEKLKWELKKEYQALGKYVTRKKENSSVIDFSHDKEYMHKINEIIKLKFYITERLKTKETL
;
A
#
# COMPACT_ATOMS: atom_id res chain seq x y z
N MET A 1 10.45 7.87 -31.21
CA MET A 1 10.66 9.26 -30.88
C MET A 1 12.01 9.76 -31.27
N GLU A 2 12.01 10.29 -32.46
CA GLU A 2 13.23 10.77 -33.11
C GLU A 2 13.80 12.02 -32.43
N HIS A 3 12.99 12.68 -31.63
CA HIS A 3 13.36 13.95 -31.01
C HIS A 3 13.99 13.81 -29.64
N ILE A 4 14.10 12.58 -29.13
CA ILE A 4 14.82 12.35 -27.90
C ILE A 4 16.30 12.51 -28.20
N SER A 5 16.93 13.53 -27.59
CA SER A 5 18.34 13.76 -27.78
C SER A 5 19.14 12.56 -27.28
N PRO A 6 20.33 12.29 -27.87
CA PRO A 6 21.18 11.22 -27.36
C PRO A 6 21.52 11.34 -25.89
N THR A 7 21.58 12.56 -25.38
CA THR A 7 21.82 12.85 -23.97
C THR A 7 20.69 12.34 -23.08
N ILE A 8 19.43 12.56 -23.48
CA ILE A 8 18.26 12.09 -22.73
C ILE A 8 18.22 10.55 -22.73
N HIS A 9 18.52 9.93 -23.87
CA HIS A 9 18.58 8.49 -23.97
C HIS A 9 19.64 7.88 -23.04
N LYS A 10 20.82 8.49 -22.97
CA LYS A 10 21.89 8.07 -22.06
C LYS A 10 21.48 8.21 -20.61
N VAL A 11 20.87 9.31 -20.24
CA VAL A 11 20.36 9.55 -18.88
C VAL A 11 19.33 8.48 -18.52
N SER A 12 18.41 8.18 -19.43
CA SER A 12 17.38 7.14 -19.24
C SER A 12 18.03 5.76 -19.02
N GLN A 13 19.04 5.40 -19.81
CA GLN A 13 19.77 4.15 -19.63
C GLN A 13 20.50 4.09 -18.28
N ILE A 14 21.12 5.17 -17.86
CA ILE A 14 21.83 5.25 -16.58
C ILE A 14 20.85 5.06 -15.44
N ILE A 15 19.70 5.71 -15.49
CA ILE A 15 18.65 5.58 -14.49
C ILE A 15 18.15 4.12 -14.43
N THR A 16 17.92 3.50 -15.59
CA THR A 16 17.48 2.13 -15.68
C THR A 16 18.51 1.17 -15.08
N ARG A 17 19.79 1.36 -15.39
CA ARG A 17 20.88 0.54 -14.83
C ARG A 17 20.97 0.69 -13.30
N LYS A 18 20.89 1.91 -12.80
CA LYS A 18 20.91 2.17 -11.35
C LYS A 18 19.69 1.54 -10.68
N PHE A 19 18.54 1.61 -11.32
CA PHE A 19 17.31 1.00 -10.82
C PHE A 19 17.43 -0.52 -10.72
N ILE A 20 17.94 -1.16 -11.78
CA ILE A 20 18.17 -2.61 -11.82
C ILE A 20 19.17 -3.00 -10.72
N LYS A 21 20.25 -2.25 -10.57
CA LYS A 21 21.26 -2.49 -9.54
C LYS A 21 20.68 -2.38 -8.14
N TYR A 22 19.88 -1.36 -7.92
CA TYR A 22 19.16 -1.16 -6.66
C TYR A 22 18.19 -2.31 -6.39
N TYR A 23 17.46 -2.75 -7.41
CA TYR A 23 16.53 -3.87 -7.33
C TYR A 23 17.27 -5.17 -6.97
N HIS A 24 18.41 -5.44 -7.60
CA HIS A 24 19.23 -6.59 -7.26
C HIS A 24 19.74 -6.53 -5.81
N SER A 25 20.13 -5.37 -5.35
CA SER A 25 20.53 -5.18 -3.95
C SER A 25 19.40 -5.48 -2.98
N LEU A 26 18.19 -5.03 -3.31
CA LEU A 26 16.99 -5.34 -2.53
C LEU A 26 16.69 -6.83 -2.51
N LEU A 27 16.80 -7.50 -3.65
CA LEU A 27 16.60 -8.95 -3.73
C LEU A 27 17.64 -9.71 -2.90
N SER A 28 18.90 -9.28 -2.97
CA SER A 28 19.99 -9.87 -2.20
C SER A 28 19.73 -9.72 -0.70
N ILE A 29 19.32 -8.54 -0.26
CA ILE A 29 18.93 -8.30 1.14
C ILE A 29 17.75 -9.17 1.53
N SER A 30 16.75 -9.28 0.67
CA SER A 30 15.58 -10.13 0.89
C SER A 30 15.96 -11.59 1.04
N LEU A 31 16.92 -12.08 0.26
CA LEU A 31 17.42 -13.44 0.35
C LEU A 31 18.15 -13.69 1.68
N GLN A 32 18.87 -12.69 2.19
CA GLN A 32 19.58 -12.79 3.47
C GLN A 32 18.64 -12.71 4.67
N PHE A 33 17.55 -11.93 4.56
CA PHE A 33 16.56 -11.72 5.63
C PHE A 33 15.18 -12.24 5.22
N THR A 34 15.16 -13.40 4.56
CA THR A 34 14.01 -13.88 3.79
C THR A 34 12.67 -13.79 4.48
N LYS A 35 12.55 -14.29 5.71
CA LYS A 35 11.25 -14.32 6.39
C LYS A 35 10.88 -12.95 6.94
N ARG A 36 11.80 -12.31 7.64
CA ARG A 36 11.57 -11.03 8.28
C ARG A 36 11.37 -9.90 7.28
N GLY A 37 12.22 -9.86 6.23
CA GLY A 37 12.11 -8.86 5.17
C GLY A 37 10.81 -8.97 4.40
N LYS A 38 10.40 -10.19 4.11
CA LYS A 38 9.14 -10.47 3.42
C LYS A 38 7.93 -10.00 4.23
N ILE A 39 7.93 -10.27 5.54
CA ILE A 39 6.88 -9.83 6.44
C ILE A 39 6.85 -8.30 6.53
N GLN A 40 8.00 -7.66 6.57
CA GLN A 40 8.08 -6.20 6.60
C GLN A 40 7.46 -5.58 5.35
N ILE A 41 7.74 -6.15 4.18
CA ILE A 41 7.14 -5.69 2.91
C ILE A 41 5.62 -5.88 2.94
N GLU A 42 5.14 -7.02 3.41
CA GLU A 42 3.72 -7.29 3.56
C GLU A 42 3.05 -6.28 4.52
N LEU A 43 3.71 -5.97 5.62
CA LEU A 43 3.22 -4.98 6.59
C LEU A 43 3.09 -3.59 5.98
N GLU A 44 4.11 -3.15 5.25
CA GLU A 44 4.07 -1.84 4.59
C GLU A 44 2.93 -1.76 3.57
N LYS A 45 2.74 -2.84 2.81
CA LYS A 45 1.64 -2.93 1.84
C LYS A 45 0.28 -2.86 2.54
N LEU A 46 0.10 -3.62 3.61
CA LEU A 46 -1.14 -3.64 4.38
C LEU A 46 -1.45 -2.27 5.01
N LYS A 47 -0.44 -1.61 5.56
CA LYS A 47 -0.59 -0.26 6.12
C LYS A 47 -1.01 0.75 5.06
N TRP A 48 -0.45 0.65 3.86
CA TRP A 48 -0.80 1.51 2.75
C TRP A 48 -2.24 1.27 2.30
N GLU A 49 -2.65 0.01 2.19
CA GLU A 49 -4.03 -0.36 1.87
C GLU A 49 -5.01 0.15 2.93
N LEU A 50 -4.62 0.04 4.21
CA LEU A 50 -5.43 0.55 5.32
C LEU A 50 -5.62 2.07 5.22
N LYS A 51 -4.55 2.80 4.91
CA LYS A 51 -4.62 4.24 4.71
C LYS A 51 -5.59 4.59 3.57
N LYS A 52 -5.54 3.86 2.47
CA LYS A 52 -6.44 4.05 1.33
C LYS A 52 -7.90 3.78 1.72
N GLU A 53 -8.14 2.75 2.50
CA GLU A 53 -9.50 2.42 2.97
C GLU A 53 -10.05 3.50 3.89
N TYR A 54 -9.24 4.05 4.79
CA TYR A 54 -9.64 5.19 5.62
C TYR A 54 -9.97 6.42 4.78
N GLN A 55 -9.19 6.70 3.76
CA GLN A 55 -9.45 7.82 2.86
C GLN A 55 -10.75 7.61 2.09
N ALA A 56 -10.99 6.40 1.60
CA ALA A 56 -12.22 6.06 0.89
C ALA A 56 -13.44 6.19 1.81
N LEU A 57 -13.33 5.73 3.04
CA LEU A 57 -14.39 5.84 4.03
C LEU A 57 -14.69 7.31 4.35
N GLY A 58 -13.65 8.13 4.57
CA GLY A 58 -13.81 9.55 4.83
C GLY A 58 -14.52 10.29 3.70
N LYS A 59 -14.14 10.00 2.47
CA LYS A 59 -14.78 10.56 1.28
C LYS A 59 -16.24 10.14 1.19
N TYR A 60 -16.52 8.88 1.44
CA TYR A 60 -17.87 8.33 1.39
C TYR A 60 -18.78 9.00 2.43
N VAL A 61 -18.33 9.05 3.68
CA VAL A 61 -19.08 9.67 4.78
C VAL A 61 -19.33 11.15 4.51
N THR A 62 -18.32 11.87 4.09
CA THR A 62 -18.42 13.31 3.76
C THR A 62 -19.41 13.55 2.64
N ARG A 63 -19.33 12.76 1.59
CA ARG A 63 -20.23 12.88 0.44
C ARG A 63 -21.69 12.58 0.81
N LYS A 64 -21.92 11.56 1.60
CA LYS A 64 -23.25 11.21 2.09
C LYS A 64 -23.85 12.31 2.96
N LYS A 65 -23.03 12.84 3.85
CA LYS A 65 -23.45 13.94 4.75
C LYS A 65 -23.80 15.20 3.96
N GLU A 66 -22.98 15.54 2.96
CA GLU A 66 -23.23 16.72 2.12
C GLU A 66 -24.49 16.58 1.26
N ASN A 67 -24.69 15.38 0.68
CA ASN A 67 -25.77 15.17 -0.29
C ASN A 67 -27.11 14.83 0.36
N SER A 68 -27.11 14.17 1.51
CA SER A 68 -28.35 13.65 2.10
C SER A 68 -28.48 13.89 3.60
N SER A 69 -27.53 14.62 4.21
CA SER A 69 -27.54 14.91 5.66
C SER A 69 -27.65 13.64 6.53
N VAL A 70 -27.14 12.53 6.03
CA VAL A 70 -27.16 11.26 6.76
C VAL A 70 -26.19 11.34 7.93
N ILE A 71 -26.68 11.05 9.14
CA ILE A 71 -25.91 11.02 10.37
C ILE A 71 -25.69 9.58 10.83
N ASP A 72 -26.70 8.73 10.63
CA ASP A 72 -26.65 7.32 11.02
C ASP A 72 -26.38 6.43 9.83
N PHE A 73 -25.26 5.70 9.88
CA PHE A 73 -24.82 4.79 8.83
C PHE A 73 -25.06 3.32 9.19
N SER A 74 -25.79 3.05 10.29
CA SER A 74 -25.97 1.67 10.78
C SER A 74 -26.66 0.73 9.78
N HIS A 75 -27.47 1.26 8.87
CA HIS A 75 -28.16 0.48 7.82
C HIS A 75 -27.55 0.67 6.44
N ASP A 76 -26.46 1.40 6.33
CA ASP A 76 -25.77 1.64 5.05
C ASP A 76 -24.86 0.47 4.74
N LYS A 77 -25.21 -0.31 3.73
CA LYS A 77 -24.44 -1.50 3.33
C LYS A 77 -23.04 -1.17 2.86
N GLU A 78 -22.89 -0.08 2.11
CA GLU A 78 -21.59 0.33 1.58
C GLU A 78 -20.67 0.80 2.71
N TYR A 79 -21.20 1.57 3.65
CA TYR A 79 -20.47 1.96 4.85
C TYR A 79 -20.02 0.74 5.65
N MET A 80 -20.91 -0.20 5.90
CA MET A 80 -20.59 -1.43 6.63
C MET A 80 -19.55 -2.27 5.91
N HIS A 81 -19.63 -2.34 4.58
CA HIS A 81 -18.62 -3.05 3.79
C HIS A 81 -17.23 -2.41 3.97
N LYS A 82 -17.15 -1.08 3.91
CA LYS A 82 -15.89 -0.35 4.10
C LYS A 82 -15.32 -0.56 5.49
N ILE A 83 -16.16 -0.52 6.51
CA ILE A 83 -15.76 -0.78 7.90
C ILE A 83 -15.23 -2.21 8.04
N ASN A 84 -15.90 -3.19 7.45
CA ASN A 84 -15.46 -4.59 7.50
C ASN A 84 -14.11 -4.80 6.82
N GLU A 85 -13.85 -4.12 5.70
CA GLU A 85 -12.55 -4.17 5.03
C GLU A 85 -11.44 -3.56 5.91
N ILE A 86 -11.73 -2.47 6.60
CA ILE A 86 -10.78 -1.86 7.55
C ILE A 86 -10.47 -2.81 8.70
N ILE A 87 -11.47 -3.44 9.27
CA ILE A 87 -11.32 -4.41 10.36
C ILE A 87 -10.45 -5.59 9.91
N LYS A 88 -10.70 -6.10 8.71
CA LYS A 88 -9.90 -7.17 8.10
C LYS A 88 -8.43 -6.79 7.96
N LEU A 89 -8.16 -5.61 7.43
CA LEU A 89 -6.79 -5.11 7.25
C LEU A 89 -6.08 -4.96 8.58
N LYS A 90 -6.75 -4.43 9.59
CA LYS A 90 -6.21 -4.31 10.95
C LYS A 90 -5.87 -5.67 11.54
N PHE A 91 -6.74 -6.65 11.33
CA PHE A 91 -6.50 -8.03 11.77
C PHE A 91 -5.26 -8.61 11.12
N TYR A 92 -5.13 -8.47 9.80
CA TYR A 92 -3.97 -8.97 9.07
C TYR A 92 -2.67 -8.30 9.52
N ILE A 93 -2.71 -7.00 9.76
CA ILE A 93 -1.55 -6.26 10.27
C ILE A 93 -1.14 -6.82 11.64
N THR A 94 -2.09 -7.02 12.54
CA THR A 94 -1.84 -7.58 13.87
C THR A 94 -1.21 -8.97 13.78
N GLU A 95 -1.73 -9.82 12.91
CA GLU A 95 -1.21 -11.17 12.70
C GLU A 95 0.21 -11.14 12.14
N ARG A 96 0.50 -10.26 11.18
CA ARG A 96 1.84 -10.12 10.62
C ARG A 96 2.84 -9.58 11.63
N LEU A 97 2.41 -8.66 12.48
CA LEU A 97 3.26 -8.14 13.57
C LEU A 97 3.63 -9.24 14.55
N LYS A 98 2.68 -10.09 14.93
CA LYS A 98 2.94 -11.25 15.80
C LYS A 98 3.94 -12.20 15.16
N THR A 99 3.77 -12.50 13.89
CA THR A 99 4.67 -13.38 13.15
C THR A 99 6.08 -12.79 13.11
N LYS A 100 6.20 -11.48 12.89
CA LYS A 100 7.48 -10.77 12.87
C LYS A 100 8.20 -10.87 14.22
N GLU A 101 7.47 -10.74 15.31
CA GLU A 101 8.02 -10.83 16.66
C GLU A 101 8.59 -12.21 16.98
N THR A 102 8.00 -13.26 16.38
CA THR A 102 8.45 -14.65 16.63
C THR A 102 9.62 -15.06 15.73
N LEU A 103 10.01 -14.24 14.79
CA LEU A 103 11.17 -14.48 13.94
C LEU A 103 12.42 -13.84 14.57
#